data_81c80d8e9d719aea4baddeeb4317cd89
#
_entry.id   81c80d8e9d719aea4baddeeb4317cd89
#
_cell.length_a   1.000
_cell.length_b   1.000
_cell.length_c   1.000
_cell.angle_alpha   90.00
_cell.angle_beta   90.00
_cell.angle_gamma   90.00
#
_symmetry.space_group_name_H-M   'P 1'
#
loop_
_entity.id
_entity.type
_entity.pdbx_description
1 polymer ?
#
loop_
_entity_poly.entity_id
_entity_poly.type
_entity_poly.pdbx_seq_one_letter_code
_entity_poly.pdbx_strand_id
1 'polypeptide(L)'
;MISEKLQNAINEQITAEMWSANLYLAMSFYFEKEGFSGFAHWMKKQSQEEMGHAYAMADYIIKRGGTAKVDKIDVVPNGWGTPLEVFEHVYKHECHVSQLVDKIGRAHV
;
A
#
# COMPACT_ATOMS: atom_id res chain seq x y z
N MET A 1 -19.95 3.48 17.43
CA MET A 1 -18.91 2.45 17.21
C MET A 1 -18.83 2.04 15.74
N ILE A 2 -17.64 1.71 15.29
CA ILE A 2 -17.46 1.22 13.92
C ILE A 2 -18.09 -0.17 13.77
N SER A 3 -18.72 -0.42 12.60
CA SER A 3 -19.27 -1.77 12.33
C SER A 3 -18.15 -2.78 12.10
N GLU A 4 -18.40 -4.05 12.40
CA GLU A 4 -17.43 -5.12 12.15
C GLU A 4 -17.08 -5.23 10.67
N LYS A 5 -18.06 -5.11 9.78
CA LYS A 5 -17.86 -5.16 8.33
C LYS A 5 -16.90 -4.06 7.85
N LEU A 6 -17.10 -2.83 8.31
CA LEU A 6 -16.24 -1.70 7.94
C LEU A 6 -14.85 -1.86 8.54
N GLN A 7 -14.76 -2.25 9.81
CA GLN A 7 -13.48 -2.49 10.48
C GLN A 7 -12.65 -3.53 9.73
N ASN A 8 -13.26 -4.65 9.36
CA ASN A 8 -12.55 -5.71 8.62
C ASN A 8 -12.08 -5.23 7.26
N ALA A 9 -12.90 -4.48 6.55
CA ALA A 9 -12.52 -3.94 5.24
C ALA A 9 -11.35 -2.95 5.35
N ILE A 10 -11.36 -2.08 6.36
CA ILE A 10 -10.27 -1.12 6.57
C ILE A 10 -8.99 -1.84 7.02
N ASN A 11 -9.09 -2.88 7.87
CA ASN A 11 -7.90 -3.66 8.25
C ASN A 11 -7.28 -4.38 7.05
N GLU A 12 -8.09 -4.90 6.12
CA GLU A 12 -7.56 -5.43 4.86
C GLU A 12 -6.83 -4.35 4.07
N GLN A 13 -7.37 -3.14 4.04
CA GLN A 13 -6.75 -2.03 3.32
C GLN A 13 -5.44 -1.60 3.98
N ILE A 14 -5.36 -1.61 5.32
CA ILE A 14 -4.11 -1.33 6.03
C ILE A 14 -3.01 -2.30 5.56
N THR A 15 -3.31 -3.59 5.50
CA THR A 15 -2.37 -4.60 5.01
C THR A 15 -1.96 -4.32 3.57
N ALA A 16 -2.90 -3.97 2.70
CA ALA A 16 -2.64 -3.64 1.31
C ALA A 16 -1.74 -2.39 1.17
N GLU A 17 -1.98 -1.35 1.99
CA GLU A 17 -1.14 -0.15 1.98
C GLU A 17 0.29 -0.46 2.44
N MET A 18 0.44 -1.30 3.47
CA MET A 18 1.76 -1.70 3.95
C MET A 18 2.49 -2.55 2.91
N TRP A 19 1.79 -3.44 2.22
CA TRP A 19 2.37 -4.20 1.12
C TRP A 19 2.81 -3.27 -0.01
N SER A 20 2.00 -2.27 -0.34
CA SER A 20 2.33 -1.25 -1.34
C SER A 20 3.58 -0.47 -0.95
N ALA A 21 3.69 -0.09 0.33
CA ALA A 21 4.87 0.60 0.85
C ALA A 21 6.13 -0.25 0.64
N ASN A 22 6.05 -1.55 0.94
CA ASN A 22 7.16 -2.49 0.75
C ASN A 22 7.50 -2.65 -0.73
N LEU A 23 6.49 -2.71 -1.60
CA LEU A 23 6.67 -2.80 -3.05
C LEU A 23 7.45 -1.59 -3.57
N TYR A 24 7.01 -0.39 -3.23
CA TYR A 24 7.67 0.84 -3.69
C TYR A 24 9.08 0.97 -3.10
N LEU A 25 9.29 0.51 -1.88
CA LEU A 25 10.62 0.48 -1.28
C LEU A 25 11.55 -0.45 -2.05
N ALA A 26 11.10 -1.65 -2.40
CA ALA A 26 11.87 -2.60 -3.21
C ALA A 26 12.19 -2.01 -4.58
N MET A 27 11.24 -1.31 -5.20
CA MET A 27 11.46 -0.61 -6.47
C MET A 27 12.50 0.50 -6.33
N SER A 28 12.50 1.23 -5.20
CA SER A 28 13.50 2.26 -4.95
C SER A 28 14.90 1.68 -4.87
N PHE A 29 15.06 0.52 -4.24
CA PHE A 29 16.35 -0.19 -4.17
C PHE A 29 16.84 -0.60 -5.56
N TYR A 30 15.93 -1.09 -6.40
CA TYR A 30 16.25 -1.45 -7.78
C TYR A 30 16.77 -0.23 -8.55
N PHE A 31 16.05 0.89 -8.50
CA PHE A 31 16.45 2.10 -9.21
C PHE A 31 17.77 2.68 -8.69
N GLU A 32 18.01 2.59 -7.38
CA GLU A 32 19.26 3.04 -6.78
C GLU A 32 20.44 2.22 -7.32
N LYS A 33 20.29 0.91 -7.38
CA LYS A 33 21.31 0.00 -7.91
C LYS A 33 21.58 0.25 -9.39
N GLU A 34 20.54 0.54 -10.18
CA GLU A 34 20.64 0.78 -11.61
C GLU A 34 21.10 2.21 -11.95
N GLY A 35 21.30 3.07 -10.95
CA GLY A 35 21.80 4.43 -11.15
C GLY A 35 20.73 5.46 -11.50
N PHE A 36 19.45 5.15 -11.29
CA PHE A 36 18.34 6.07 -11.53
C PHE A 36 17.92 6.75 -10.23
N SER A 37 18.75 7.64 -9.71
CA SER A 37 18.55 8.26 -8.40
C SER A 37 17.24 9.04 -8.28
N GLY A 38 16.80 9.70 -9.34
CA GLY A 38 15.55 10.45 -9.36
C GLY A 38 14.34 9.52 -9.19
N PHE A 39 14.30 8.42 -9.93
CA PHE A 39 13.24 7.41 -9.79
C PHE A 39 13.30 6.73 -8.44
N ALA A 40 14.49 6.43 -7.94
CA ALA A 40 14.67 5.84 -6.60
C ALA A 40 14.08 6.75 -5.52
N HIS A 41 14.35 8.04 -5.58
CA HIS A 41 13.82 9.03 -4.65
C HIS A 41 12.29 9.10 -4.72
N TRP A 42 11.73 9.13 -5.92
CA TRP A 42 10.29 9.19 -6.13
C TRP A 42 9.59 7.95 -5.53
N MET A 43 10.14 6.75 -5.78
CA MET A 43 9.59 5.51 -5.25
C MET A 43 9.67 5.47 -3.71
N LYS A 44 10.75 5.99 -3.13
CA LYS A 44 10.87 6.08 -1.67
C LYS A 44 9.80 6.98 -1.07
N LYS A 45 9.51 8.10 -1.71
CA LYS A 45 8.43 9.00 -1.28
C LYS A 45 7.07 8.31 -1.38
N GLN A 46 6.82 7.57 -2.45
CA GLN A 46 5.57 6.79 -2.61
C GLN A 46 5.44 5.75 -1.48
N SER A 47 6.55 5.08 -1.13
CA SER A 47 6.56 4.14 -0.02
C SER A 47 6.14 4.81 1.29
N GLN A 48 6.68 5.99 1.58
CA GLN A 48 6.35 6.76 2.78
C GLN A 48 4.89 7.21 2.79
N GLU A 49 4.34 7.60 1.65
CA GLU A 49 2.94 7.99 1.52
C GLU A 49 2.00 6.81 1.82
N GLU A 50 2.32 5.62 1.31
CA GLU A 50 1.51 4.42 1.57
C GLU A 50 1.48 4.07 3.06
N MET A 51 2.62 4.20 3.75
CA MET A 51 2.66 4.01 5.21
C MET A 51 1.83 5.07 5.94
N GLY A 52 1.85 6.30 5.46
CA GLY A 52 0.99 7.37 5.99
C GLY A 52 -0.49 7.04 5.87
N HIS A 53 -0.90 6.46 4.76
CA HIS A 53 -2.28 5.99 4.56
C HIS A 53 -2.64 4.90 5.60
N ALA A 54 -1.73 3.95 5.83
CA ALA A 54 -1.95 2.89 6.82
C ALA A 54 -2.13 3.48 8.23
N TYR A 55 -1.30 4.44 8.60
CA TYR A 55 -1.43 5.13 9.91
C TYR A 55 -2.77 5.85 10.04
N ALA A 56 -3.20 6.56 9.00
CA ALA A 56 -4.47 7.28 9.02
C ALA A 56 -5.66 6.32 9.15
N MET A 57 -5.62 5.19 8.46
CA MET A 57 -6.67 4.17 8.52
C MET A 57 -6.74 3.52 9.89
N ALA A 58 -5.60 3.19 10.49
CA ALA A 58 -5.53 2.64 11.84
C ALA A 58 -6.11 3.63 12.87
N ASP A 59 -5.75 4.89 12.74
CA ASP A 59 -6.25 5.95 13.62
C ASP A 59 -7.78 6.11 13.50
N TYR A 60 -8.30 6.03 12.28
CA TYR A 60 -9.74 6.07 12.03
C TYR A 60 -10.48 4.96 12.79
N ILE A 61 -9.97 3.72 12.71
CA ILE A 61 -10.56 2.57 13.42
C ILE A 61 -10.52 2.79 14.93
N ILE A 62 -9.35 3.18 15.46
CA ILE A 62 -9.13 3.32 16.90
C ILE A 62 -10.03 4.40 17.49
N LYS A 63 -10.15 5.54 16.82
CA LYS A 63 -11.01 6.64 17.28
C LYS A 63 -12.48 6.26 17.34
N ARG A 64 -12.88 5.23 16.62
CA ARG A 64 -14.28 4.74 16.59
C ARG A 64 -14.47 3.49 17.43
N GLY A 65 -13.55 3.21 18.33
CA GLY A 65 -13.66 2.12 19.30
C GLY A 65 -13.35 0.74 18.75
N GLY A 66 -12.77 0.66 17.53
CA GLY A 66 -12.39 -0.60 16.93
C GLY A 66 -10.95 -0.98 17.20
N THR A 67 -10.54 -2.10 16.61
CA THR A 67 -9.18 -2.64 16.72
C THR A 67 -8.50 -2.59 15.35
N ALA A 68 -7.41 -1.84 15.26
CA ALA A 68 -6.55 -1.84 14.09
C ALA A 68 -5.55 -2.99 14.21
N LYS A 69 -5.26 -3.67 13.09
CA LYS A 69 -4.40 -4.85 13.07
C LYS A 69 -3.29 -4.73 12.04
N VAL A 70 -2.13 -5.28 12.38
CA VAL A 70 -1.09 -5.58 11.42
C VAL A 70 -1.15 -7.06 11.14
N ASP A 71 -1.72 -7.43 10.00
CA ASP A 71 -1.81 -8.81 9.57
C ASP A 71 -0.55 -9.21 8.78
N LYS A 72 -0.49 -10.48 8.35
CA LYS A 72 0.59 -10.98 7.52
C LYS A 72 0.70 -10.15 6.25
N ILE A 73 1.89 -9.68 5.96
CA ILE A 73 2.20 -8.93 4.73
C ILE A 73 3.02 -9.84 3.82
N ASP A 74 2.49 -10.10 2.63
CA ASP A 74 3.16 -10.99 1.68
C ASP A 74 4.48 -10.37 1.21
N VAL A 75 5.40 -11.25 0.78
CA VAL A 75 6.68 -10.84 0.21
C VAL A 75 6.44 -10.08 -1.10
N VAL A 76 7.20 -9.02 -1.30
CA VAL A 76 7.17 -8.28 -2.57
C VAL A 76 8.22 -8.84 -3.52
N PRO A 77 8.06 -8.65 -4.85
CA PRO A 77 9.07 -9.05 -5.83
C PRO A 77 10.41 -8.35 -5.58
N ASN A 78 11.52 -9.01 -5.92
CA ASN A 78 12.88 -8.48 -5.74
C ASN A 78 13.59 -8.16 -7.04
N GLY A 79 13.04 -8.51 -8.20
CA GLY A 79 13.64 -8.25 -9.49
C GLY A 79 12.63 -7.69 -10.46
N TRP A 80 13.06 -6.77 -11.31
CA TRP A 80 12.15 -5.99 -12.13
C TRP A 80 12.48 -6.01 -13.63
N GLY A 81 13.64 -6.47 -14.03
CA GLY A 81 14.08 -6.48 -15.43
C GLY A 81 14.45 -5.07 -15.91
N THR A 82 13.52 -4.31 -16.46
CA THR A 82 13.76 -2.99 -17.00
C THR A 82 12.97 -1.91 -16.27
N PRO A 83 13.39 -0.63 -16.34
CA PRO A 83 12.59 0.47 -15.77
C PRO A 83 11.15 0.51 -16.27
N LEU A 84 10.92 0.21 -17.55
CA LEU A 84 9.58 0.16 -18.10
C LEU A 84 8.72 -0.90 -17.41
N GLU A 85 9.30 -2.08 -17.16
CA GLU A 85 8.61 -3.17 -16.45
C GLU A 85 8.23 -2.78 -15.03
N VAL A 86 9.06 -1.98 -14.34
CA VAL A 86 8.72 -1.44 -13.02
C VAL A 86 7.46 -0.58 -13.11
N PHE A 87 7.40 0.34 -14.07
CA PHE A 87 6.24 1.22 -14.23
C PHE A 87 4.99 0.46 -14.65
N GLU A 88 5.12 -0.61 -15.42
CA GLU A 88 4.00 -1.49 -15.75
C GLU A 88 3.44 -2.15 -14.49
N HIS A 89 4.32 -2.58 -13.58
CA HIS A 89 3.92 -3.12 -12.27
C HIS A 89 3.17 -2.07 -11.44
N VAL A 90 3.66 -0.84 -11.41
CA VAL A 90 3.02 0.26 -10.70
C VAL A 90 1.60 0.48 -11.22
N TYR A 91 1.44 0.52 -12.53
CA TYR A 91 0.12 0.72 -13.14
C TYR A 91 -0.87 -0.38 -12.72
N LYS A 92 -0.45 -1.64 -12.82
CA LYS A 92 -1.29 -2.78 -12.41
C LYS A 92 -1.66 -2.71 -10.94
N HIS A 93 -0.69 -2.34 -10.11
CA HIS A 93 -0.90 -2.22 -8.68
C HIS A 93 -1.91 -1.11 -8.34
N GLU A 94 -1.81 0.04 -8.98
CA GLU A 94 -2.75 1.15 -8.75
C GLU A 94 -4.18 0.75 -9.14
N CYS A 95 -4.35 -0.02 -10.19
CA CYS A 95 -5.67 -0.56 -10.55
C CYS A 95 -6.24 -1.47 -9.46
N HIS A 96 -5.39 -2.31 -8.84
CA HIS A 96 -5.78 -3.19 -7.75
C HIS A 96 -6.19 -2.39 -6.50
N VAL A 97 -5.43 -1.37 -6.15
CA VAL A 97 -5.74 -0.48 -5.01
C VAL A 97 -7.09 0.20 -5.22
N SER A 98 -7.39 0.66 -6.43
CA SER A 98 -8.69 1.27 -6.74
C SER A 98 -9.84 0.31 -6.48
N GLN A 99 -9.69 -0.99 -6.79
CA GLN A 99 -10.69 -2.00 -6.50
C GLN A 99 -10.91 -2.18 -4.99
N LEU A 100 -9.84 -2.14 -4.20
CA LEU A 100 -9.92 -2.26 -2.74
C LEU A 100 -10.61 -1.06 -2.12
N VAL A 101 -10.35 0.15 -2.60
CA VAL A 101 -11.01 1.36 -2.15
C VAL A 101 -12.51 1.29 -2.43
N ASP A 102 -12.89 0.80 -3.60
CA ASP A 102 -14.28 0.59 -3.98
C ASP A 102 -14.97 -0.40 -3.02
N LYS A 103 -14.28 -1.48 -2.65
CA LYS A 103 -14.77 -2.46 -1.68
C LYS A 103 -15.06 -1.81 -0.32
N ILE A 104 -14.20 -0.92 0.14
CA ILE A 104 -14.42 -0.18 1.40
C ILE A 104 -15.66 0.70 1.30
N GLY A 105 -15.83 1.40 0.18
CA GLY A 105 -17.01 2.22 -0.06
C GLY A 105 -18.31 1.40 0.04
N ARG A 106 -18.32 0.21 -0.55
CA ARG A 106 -19.47 -0.70 -0.46
C ARG A 106 -19.70 -1.20 0.96
N ALA A 107 -18.64 -1.46 1.73
CA ALA A 107 -18.76 -1.91 3.11
C ALA A 107 -19.27 -0.81 4.04
N HIS A 108 -19.01 0.45 3.72
CA HIS A 108 -19.45 1.60 4.50
C HIS A 108 -20.96 1.85 4.35
N VAL A 109 -21.52 1.53 3.20
CA VAL A 109 -22.96 1.66 2.94
C VAL A 109 -23.71 0.49 3.57
#